data_486b2f34ba9129f4d2940d0af1093bbf
#
_entry.id   486b2f34ba9129f4d2940d0af1093bbf
#
_cell.length_a   1.000
_cell.length_b   1.000
_cell.length_c   1.000
_cell.angle_alpha   90.00
_cell.angle_beta   90.00
_cell.angle_gamma   90.00
#
_symmetry.space_group_name_H-M   'P 1'
#
loop_
_entity.id
_entity.type
_entity.pdbx_description
1 polymer ?
#
loop_
_entity_poly.entity_id
_entity_poly.type
_entity_poly.pdbx_seq_one_letter_code
_entity_poly.pdbx_strand_id
1 'polypeptide(L)'
;YADFNQIEMEIFRNGELIGYNYYFFSKKGDETIVSNQIKFSIKILGSNIFEVEGYGEEKYIKDQLISFDSRTLQNKKEKFVNLVFNQKEKKYDIIGSSFKGQASIENIIGNWWNHKILQTQSQISPVSGSIKKQVVTFIGDKKITLYGKVYDVKLFSLKSEDMSIPKDKRL
;
A
#
# COMPACT_ATOMS: atom_id res chain seq x y z
N TYR A 1 -20.86 8.73 -5.99
CA TYR A 1 -19.54 8.09 -6.08
C TYR A 1 -19.52 7.30 -7.37
N ALA A 2 -18.52 7.53 -8.25
CA ALA A 2 -18.32 6.70 -9.42
C ALA A 2 -17.92 5.29 -8.94
N ASP A 3 -18.61 4.27 -9.43
CA ASP A 3 -18.22 2.87 -9.21
C ASP A 3 -16.95 2.61 -10.02
N PHE A 4 -15.79 2.81 -9.41
CA PHE A 4 -14.52 2.41 -10.00
C PHE A 4 -14.35 0.90 -9.78
N ASN A 5 -14.26 0.16 -10.86
CA ASN A 5 -13.92 -1.26 -10.83
C ASN A 5 -12.39 -1.47 -10.76
N GLN A 6 -11.61 -0.44 -11.07
CA GLN A 6 -10.16 -0.50 -11.20
C GLN A 6 -9.52 0.86 -10.96
N ILE A 7 -8.36 0.85 -10.31
CA ILE A 7 -7.43 1.99 -10.21
C ILE A 7 -6.09 1.55 -10.76
N GLU A 8 -5.53 2.35 -11.67
CA GLU A 8 -4.18 2.18 -12.21
C GLU A 8 -3.30 3.32 -11.69
N MET A 9 -2.14 2.98 -11.14
CA MET A 9 -1.16 3.93 -10.64
C MET A 9 0.18 3.70 -11.30
N GLU A 10 0.78 4.77 -11.78
CA GLU A 10 2.18 4.78 -12.24
C GLU A 10 3.10 5.09 -11.06
N ILE A 11 4.24 4.39 -11.00
CA ILE A 11 5.25 4.59 -9.98
C ILE A 11 6.45 5.29 -10.61
N PHE A 12 6.76 6.47 -10.11
CA PHE A 12 7.88 7.27 -10.58
C PHE A 12 8.98 7.38 -9.52
N ARG A 13 10.23 7.40 -9.97
CA ARG A 13 11.40 7.72 -9.15
C ARG A 13 12.24 8.77 -9.89
N ASN A 14 12.43 9.93 -9.28
CA ASN A 14 13.18 11.05 -9.88
C ASN A 14 12.70 11.45 -11.29
N GLY A 15 11.38 11.37 -11.53
CA GLY A 15 10.76 11.67 -12.81
C GLY A 15 10.79 10.54 -13.85
N GLU A 16 11.43 9.41 -13.54
CA GLU A 16 11.45 8.20 -14.38
C GLU A 16 10.34 7.24 -13.98
N LEU A 17 9.56 6.75 -14.94
CA LEU A 17 8.57 5.71 -14.72
C LEU A 17 9.29 4.37 -14.45
N ILE A 18 9.08 3.80 -13.26
CA ILE A 18 9.74 2.56 -12.83
C ILE A 18 8.79 1.37 -12.71
N GLY A 19 7.48 1.58 -12.76
CA GLY A 19 6.51 0.49 -12.68
C GLY A 19 5.08 0.96 -12.47
N TYR A 20 4.24 0.01 -12.10
CA TYR A 20 2.81 0.18 -11.99
C TYR A 20 2.24 -0.52 -10.76
N ASN A 21 1.11 -0.02 -10.28
CA ASN A 21 0.33 -0.60 -9.21
C ASN A 21 -1.15 -0.58 -9.60
N TYR A 22 -1.78 -1.74 -9.66
CA TYR A 22 -3.17 -1.92 -10.06
C TYR A 22 -4.00 -2.39 -8.88
N TYR A 23 -5.22 -1.85 -8.76
CA TYR A 23 -6.24 -2.29 -7.82
C TYR A 23 -7.52 -2.62 -8.55
N PHE A 24 -8.09 -3.77 -8.23
CA PHE A 24 -9.35 -4.25 -8.80
C PHE A 24 -10.36 -4.43 -7.67
N PHE A 25 -11.56 -3.91 -7.87
CA PHE A 25 -12.62 -3.91 -6.87
C PHE A 25 -13.76 -4.82 -7.30
N SER A 26 -14.15 -5.74 -6.42
CA SER A 26 -15.33 -6.58 -6.58
C SER A 26 -16.23 -6.40 -5.37
N LYS A 27 -17.49 -6.06 -5.60
CA LYS A 27 -18.49 -5.84 -4.54
C LYS A 27 -19.67 -6.78 -4.72
N LYS A 28 -20.02 -7.49 -3.64
CA LYS A 28 -21.19 -8.39 -3.60
C LYS A 28 -21.91 -8.21 -2.26
N GLY A 29 -23.03 -7.47 -2.30
CA GLY A 29 -23.73 -7.09 -1.07
C GLY A 29 -22.86 -6.23 -0.16
N ASP A 30 -22.67 -6.68 1.09
CA ASP A 30 -21.83 -6.02 2.10
C ASP A 30 -20.34 -6.37 1.97
N GLU A 31 -20.00 -7.36 1.14
CA GLU A 31 -18.62 -7.79 0.91
C GLU A 31 -17.96 -6.97 -0.20
N THR A 32 -16.75 -6.51 0.07
CA THR A 32 -15.86 -5.89 -0.92
C THR A 32 -14.52 -6.59 -0.90
N ILE A 33 -14.05 -7.03 -2.08
CA ILE A 33 -12.72 -7.59 -2.26
C ILE A 33 -11.92 -6.59 -3.10
N VAL A 34 -10.70 -6.28 -2.64
CA VAL A 34 -9.75 -5.43 -3.33
C VAL A 34 -8.51 -6.24 -3.62
N SER A 35 -8.31 -6.60 -4.89
CA SER A 35 -7.10 -7.28 -5.35
C SER A 35 -6.08 -6.27 -5.83
N ASN A 36 -4.82 -6.48 -5.50
CA ASN A 36 -3.71 -5.61 -5.83
C ASN A 36 -2.64 -6.36 -6.62
N GLN A 37 -2.10 -5.72 -7.65
CA GLN A 37 -0.94 -6.20 -8.39
C GLN A 37 0.06 -5.06 -8.52
N ILE A 38 1.28 -5.25 -8.02
CA ILE A 38 2.36 -4.27 -8.10
C ILE A 38 3.57 -4.85 -8.79
N LYS A 39 4.17 -4.08 -9.68
CA LYS A 39 5.44 -4.43 -10.32
C LYS A 39 6.25 -3.18 -10.60
N PHE A 40 7.47 -3.12 -10.06
CA PHE A 40 8.40 -2.06 -10.40
C PHE A 40 9.85 -2.52 -10.26
N SER A 41 10.75 -1.84 -10.96
CA SER A 41 12.19 -2.07 -10.87
C SER A 41 12.96 -0.77 -10.90
N ILE A 42 14.03 -0.71 -10.08
CA ILE A 42 14.97 0.40 -10.05
C ILE A 42 16.25 -0.06 -10.74
N LYS A 43 16.67 0.67 -11.77
CA LYS A 43 17.89 0.42 -12.51
C LYS A 43 18.92 1.50 -12.22
N ILE A 44 20.19 1.11 -12.12
CA ILE A 44 21.35 2.02 -12.13
C ILE A 44 22.32 1.50 -13.18
N LEU A 45 22.71 2.37 -14.10
CA LEU A 45 23.63 2.02 -15.23
C LEU A 45 23.16 0.76 -16.00
N GLY A 46 21.85 0.63 -16.21
CA GLY A 46 21.26 -0.49 -16.95
C GLY A 46 21.09 -1.79 -16.14
N SER A 47 21.59 -1.86 -14.93
CA SER A 47 21.45 -3.04 -14.06
C SER A 47 20.30 -2.88 -13.06
N ASN A 48 19.45 -3.91 -12.92
CA ASN A 48 18.42 -3.94 -11.89
C ASN A 48 19.06 -4.05 -10.51
N ILE A 49 18.86 -3.02 -9.67
CA ILE A 49 19.37 -2.98 -8.28
C ILE A 49 18.28 -3.28 -7.27
N PHE A 50 17.03 -3.05 -7.64
CA PHE A 50 15.88 -3.35 -6.81
C PHE A 50 14.67 -3.69 -7.68
N GLU A 51 13.99 -4.78 -7.35
CA GLU A 51 12.87 -5.29 -8.11
C GLU A 51 11.78 -5.79 -7.15
N VAL A 52 10.54 -5.42 -7.43
CA VAL A 52 9.37 -5.86 -6.68
C VAL A 52 8.30 -6.34 -7.65
N GLU A 53 7.77 -7.52 -7.38
CA GLU A 53 6.57 -8.05 -8.01
C GLU A 53 5.69 -8.67 -6.93
N GLY A 54 4.46 -8.20 -6.79
CA GLY A 54 3.59 -8.61 -5.70
C GLY A 54 2.13 -8.68 -6.08
N TYR A 55 1.42 -9.52 -5.33
CA TYR A 55 -0.02 -9.67 -5.36
C TYR A 55 -0.55 -9.60 -3.93
N GLY A 56 -1.70 -8.94 -3.74
CA GLY A 56 -2.40 -8.87 -2.47
C GLY A 56 -3.91 -8.88 -2.65
N GLU A 57 -4.62 -9.30 -1.61
CA GLU A 57 -6.06 -9.28 -1.56
C GLU A 57 -6.55 -8.83 -0.19
N GLU A 58 -7.37 -7.79 -0.16
CA GLU A 58 -8.07 -7.31 1.01
C GLU A 58 -9.55 -7.69 0.91
N LYS A 59 -10.09 -8.24 1.98
CA LYS A 59 -11.51 -8.55 2.11
C LYS A 59 -12.13 -7.67 3.18
N TYR A 60 -13.18 -6.97 2.82
CA TYR A 60 -13.97 -6.11 3.71
C TYR A 60 -15.40 -6.65 3.83
N ILE A 61 -15.98 -6.54 5.04
CA ILE A 61 -17.42 -6.62 5.25
C ILE A 61 -17.85 -5.23 5.72
N LYS A 62 -18.70 -4.58 4.94
CA LYS A 62 -18.97 -3.14 5.05
C LYS A 62 -17.64 -2.38 4.96
N ASP A 63 -17.25 -1.65 6.01
CA ASP A 63 -16.00 -0.89 6.04
C ASP A 63 -14.90 -1.54 6.92
N GLN A 64 -15.20 -2.74 7.49
CA GLN A 64 -14.26 -3.46 8.35
C GLN A 64 -13.40 -4.41 7.51
N LEU A 65 -12.08 -4.23 7.57
CA LEU A 65 -11.14 -5.21 7.03
C LEU A 65 -11.26 -6.52 7.81
N ILE A 66 -11.54 -7.61 7.09
CA ILE A 66 -11.69 -8.96 7.66
C ILE A 66 -10.45 -9.80 7.45
N SER A 67 -9.84 -9.72 6.28
CA SER A 67 -8.58 -10.42 6.00
C SER A 67 -7.75 -9.65 4.97
N PHE A 68 -6.45 -9.89 5.02
CA PHE A 68 -5.50 -9.49 4.01
C PHE A 68 -4.46 -10.58 3.81
N ASP A 69 -4.26 -10.95 2.56
CA ASP A 69 -3.25 -11.92 2.15
C ASP A 69 -2.38 -11.30 1.05
N SER A 70 -1.06 -11.50 1.14
CA SER A 70 -0.14 -11.04 0.10
C SER A 70 1.04 -11.99 -0.11
N ARG A 71 1.55 -11.97 -1.33
CA ARG A 71 2.81 -12.58 -1.75
C ARG A 71 3.59 -11.58 -2.58
N THR A 72 4.85 -11.39 -2.25
CA THR A 72 5.72 -10.43 -2.91
C THR A 72 7.10 -11.02 -3.13
N LEU A 73 7.61 -10.93 -4.35
CA LEU A 73 9.01 -11.16 -4.67
C LEU A 73 9.76 -9.82 -4.60
N GLN A 74 10.66 -9.69 -3.64
CA GLN A 74 11.53 -8.54 -3.47
C GLN A 74 12.97 -8.96 -3.68
N ASN A 75 13.59 -8.55 -4.78
CA ASN A 75 14.94 -9.01 -5.15
C ASN A 75 15.07 -10.54 -5.11
N LYS A 76 14.09 -11.25 -5.69
CA LYS A 76 13.98 -12.72 -5.71
C LYS A 76 13.74 -13.37 -4.34
N LYS A 77 13.59 -12.59 -3.25
CA LYS A 77 13.21 -13.10 -1.93
C LYS A 77 11.71 -13.05 -1.78
N GLU A 78 11.13 -14.18 -1.46
CA GLU A 78 9.69 -14.27 -1.19
C GLU A 78 9.35 -13.63 0.17
N LYS A 79 8.33 -12.78 0.16
CA LYS A 79 7.73 -12.14 1.31
C LYS A 79 6.24 -12.43 1.33
N PHE A 80 5.64 -12.45 2.50
CA PHE A 80 4.20 -12.69 2.63
C PHE A 80 3.61 -11.96 3.82
N VAL A 81 2.31 -11.77 3.77
CA VAL A 81 1.47 -11.34 4.92
C VAL A 81 0.19 -12.15 4.88
N ASN A 82 -0.20 -12.64 6.05
CA ASN A 82 -1.51 -13.17 6.32
C ASN A 82 -2.06 -12.43 7.55
N LEU A 83 -3.19 -11.74 7.38
CA LEU A 83 -3.85 -10.96 8.42
C LEU A 83 -5.31 -11.37 8.50
N VAL A 84 -5.80 -11.57 9.72
CA VAL A 84 -7.21 -11.88 9.98
C VAL A 84 -7.73 -11.01 11.13
N PHE A 85 -8.95 -10.51 10.97
CA PHE A 85 -9.64 -9.78 12.01
C PHE A 85 -10.14 -10.73 13.12
N ASN A 86 -9.63 -10.53 14.33
CA ASN A 86 -10.06 -11.22 15.53
C ASN A 86 -11.24 -10.48 16.16
N GLN A 87 -12.46 -10.98 15.94
CA GLN A 87 -13.69 -10.37 16.46
C GLN A 87 -13.75 -10.31 17.98
N LYS A 88 -13.17 -11.32 18.65
CA LYS A 88 -13.22 -11.43 20.11
C LYS A 88 -12.34 -10.36 20.77
N GLU A 89 -11.15 -10.15 20.22
CA GLU A 89 -10.19 -9.20 20.78
C GLU A 89 -10.26 -7.81 20.13
N LYS A 90 -11.02 -7.66 19.04
CA LYS A 90 -11.13 -6.47 18.21
C LYS A 90 -9.76 -5.96 17.77
N LYS A 91 -8.93 -6.89 17.27
CA LYS A 91 -7.57 -6.66 16.77
C LYS A 91 -7.35 -7.43 15.48
N TYR A 92 -6.28 -7.13 14.79
CA TYR A 92 -5.77 -7.94 13.70
C TYR A 92 -4.72 -8.91 14.22
N ASP A 93 -4.90 -10.22 13.95
CA ASP A 93 -3.86 -11.21 14.07
C ASP A 93 -3.05 -11.26 12.79
N ILE A 94 -1.72 -11.10 12.88
CA ILE A 94 -0.83 -10.95 11.72
C ILE A 94 0.27 -12.01 11.78
N ILE A 95 0.47 -12.70 10.65
CA ILE A 95 1.62 -13.56 10.40
C ILE A 95 2.24 -13.07 9.08
N GLY A 96 3.39 -12.43 9.17
CA GLY A 96 4.12 -11.90 8.01
C GLY A 96 5.60 -12.26 8.05
N SER A 97 6.28 -11.99 6.96
CA SER A 97 7.70 -12.31 6.79
C SER A 97 8.61 -11.62 7.80
N SER A 98 8.19 -10.49 8.38
CA SER A 98 8.99 -9.70 9.34
C SER A 98 8.25 -9.35 10.62
N PHE A 99 7.02 -9.84 10.79
CA PHE A 99 6.22 -9.58 11.98
C PHE A 99 5.22 -10.71 12.23
N LYS A 100 5.13 -11.13 13.48
CA LYS A 100 4.10 -12.05 13.98
C LYS A 100 3.55 -11.48 15.29
N GLY A 101 2.25 -11.19 15.32
CA GLY A 101 1.63 -10.58 16.49
C GLY A 101 0.28 -9.96 16.18
N GLN A 102 -0.12 -9.01 17.00
CA GLN A 102 -1.40 -8.31 16.87
C GLN A 102 -1.21 -6.83 16.57
N ALA A 103 -2.17 -6.24 15.85
CA ALA A 103 -2.27 -4.81 15.62
C ALA A 103 -3.66 -4.29 15.98
N SER A 104 -3.75 -3.02 16.39
CA SER A 104 -5.01 -2.31 16.55
C SER A 104 -5.76 -2.22 15.23
N ILE A 105 -7.10 -2.25 15.28
CA ILE A 105 -7.97 -2.04 14.13
C ILE A 105 -7.86 -0.63 13.52
N GLU A 106 -7.23 0.30 14.22
CA GLU A 106 -6.94 1.65 13.71
C GLU A 106 -5.83 1.64 12.65
N ASN A 107 -5.02 0.57 12.62
CA ASN A 107 -4.04 0.40 11.57
C ASN A 107 -4.73 -0.02 10.28
N ILE A 108 -4.23 0.49 9.17
CA ILE A 108 -4.66 0.10 7.83
C ILE A 108 -3.55 -0.63 7.09
N ILE A 109 -3.90 -1.37 6.07
CA ILE A 109 -2.90 -1.87 5.11
C ILE A 109 -2.32 -0.69 4.35
N GLY A 110 -1.00 -0.66 4.21
CA GLY A 110 -0.26 0.39 3.50
C GLY A 110 -0.46 0.36 1.98
N ASN A 111 -1.71 0.35 1.55
CA ASN A 111 -2.12 0.39 0.16
C ASN A 111 -2.57 1.81 -0.23
N TRP A 112 -2.24 2.21 -1.45
CA TRP A 112 -2.42 3.59 -1.91
C TRP A 112 -3.83 3.91 -2.42
N TRP A 113 -4.69 2.92 -2.63
CA TRP A 113 -6.07 3.14 -3.05
C TRP A 113 -6.95 3.75 -1.96
N ASN A 114 -6.64 3.43 -0.69
CA ASN A 114 -7.43 3.88 0.45
C ASN A 114 -6.83 5.15 1.04
N HIS A 115 -7.47 6.29 0.77
CA HIS A 115 -6.98 7.58 1.26
C HIS A 115 -6.99 7.74 2.79
N LYS A 116 -7.57 6.79 3.55
CA LYS A 116 -7.40 6.73 5.01
C LYS A 116 -5.93 6.65 5.42
N ILE A 117 -5.04 6.19 4.51
CA ILE A 117 -3.58 6.21 4.72
C ILE A 117 -3.06 7.62 5.04
N LEU A 118 -3.73 8.66 4.58
CA LEU A 118 -3.38 10.06 4.85
C LEU A 118 -3.81 10.53 6.25
N GLN A 119 -4.65 9.77 6.95
CA GLN A 119 -5.24 10.11 8.24
C GLN A 119 -4.70 9.25 9.39
N THR A 120 -3.88 8.25 9.11
CA THR A 120 -3.35 7.32 10.11
C THR A 120 -1.89 7.62 10.43
N GLN A 121 -1.51 7.42 11.69
CA GLN A 121 -0.13 7.56 12.19
C GLN A 121 0.69 6.29 12.00
N SER A 122 0.06 5.18 11.64
CA SER A 122 0.75 3.92 11.37
C SER A 122 0.00 3.08 10.36
N GLN A 123 0.75 2.24 9.65
CA GLN A 123 0.23 1.31 8.67
C GLN A 123 0.85 -0.08 8.84
N ILE A 124 0.16 -1.10 8.39
CA ILE A 124 0.66 -2.46 8.28
C ILE A 124 1.28 -2.61 6.89
N SER A 125 2.56 -2.96 6.84
CA SER A 125 3.27 -3.19 5.56
C SER A 125 2.61 -4.33 4.77
N PRO A 126 2.15 -4.09 3.55
CA PRO A 126 1.56 -5.12 2.70
C PRO A 126 2.59 -6.16 2.21
N VAL A 127 3.88 -5.89 2.41
CA VAL A 127 4.97 -6.79 1.99
C VAL A 127 5.43 -7.71 3.12
N SER A 128 5.44 -7.21 4.37
CA SER A 128 6.12 -7.92 5.47
C SER A 128 5.27 -8.10 6.73
N GLY A 129 4.11 -7.45 6.82
CA GLY A 129 3.24 -7.44 7.99
C GLY A 129 3.69 -6.52 9.12
N SER A 130 4.88 -5.92 9.03
CA SER A 130 5.39 -5.04 10.10
C SER A 130 4.58 -3.74 10.19
N ILE A 131 4.38 -3.27 11.44
CA ILE A 131 3.71 -2.00 11.71
C ILE A 131 4.72 -0.87 11.49
N LYS A 132 4.39 0.08 10.62
CA LYS A 132 5.24 1.22 10.25
C LYS A 132 4.57 2.51 10.70
N LYS A 133 5.22 3.24 11.59
CA LYS A 133 4.82 4.60 11.93
C LYS A 133 5.16 5.56 10.80
N GLN A 134 4.29 6.53 10.58
CA GLN A 134 4.44 7.49 9.50
C GLN A 134 4.06 8.90 9.92
N VAL A 135 4.66 9.86 9.22
CA VAL A 135 4.28 11.27 9.27
C VAL A 135 3.70 11.64 7.91
N VAL A 136 2.47 12.13 7.92
CA VAL A 136 1.77 12.62 6.72
C VAL A 136 1.75 14.15 6.77
N THR A 137 2.20 14.77 5.68
CA THR A 137 2.21 16.24 5.55
C THR A 137 1.52 16.65 4.27
N PHE A 138 0.55 17.55 4.35
CA PHE A 138 -0.01 18.22 3.19
C PHE A 138 1.01 19.19 2.61
N ILE A 139 1.31 19.06 1.33
CA ILE A 139 2.31 19.90 0.63
C ILE A 139 1.63 21.06 -0.08
N GLY A 140 0.45 20.85 -0.67
CA GLY A 140 -0.29 21.88 -1.38
C GLY A 140 -1.19 21.34 -2.48
N ASP A 141 -1.86 22.26 -3.15
CA ASP A 141 -2.69 21.96 -4.32
C ASP A 141 -1.82 22.04 -5.59
N LYS A 142 -2.08 21.15 -6.54
CA LYS A 142 -1.35 21.06 -7.81
C LYS A 142 -2.30 20.72 -8.95
N LYS A 143 -1.97 21.19 -10.14
CA LYS A 143 -2.62 20.72 -11.38
C LYS A 143 -1.73 19.69 -12.05
N ILE A 144 -2.34 18.58 -12.46
CA ILE A 144 -1.67 17.54 -13.26
C ILE A 144 -2.47 17.31 -14.53
N THR A 145 -1.78 16.92 -15.60
CA THR A 145 -2.43 16.52 -16.85
C THR A 145 -2.26 15.01 -17.03
N LEU A 146 -3.39 14.32 -17.11
CA LEU A 146 -3.43 12.88 -17.42
C LEU A 146 -4.30 12.67 -18.66
N TYR A 147 -3.76 12.00 -19.67
CA TYR A 147 -4.46 11.71 -20.94
C TYR A 147 -5.10 12.95 -21.58
N GLY A 148 -4.38 14.09 -21.54
CA GLY A 148 -4.85 15.35 -22.12
C GLY A 148 -5.88 16.12 -21.27
N LYS A 149 -6.30 15.59 -20.12
CA LYS A 149 -7.24 16.24 -19.22
C LYS A 149 -6.53 16.77 -17.97
N VAL A 150 -6.87 17.98 -17.58
CA VAL A 150 -6.30 18.65 -16.38
C VAL A 150 -7.13 18.29 -15.15
N TYR A 151 -6.46 17.94 -14.06
CA TYR A 151 -7.05 17.64 -12.77
C TYR A 151 -6.44 18.51 -11.67
N ASP A 152 -7.29 19.01 -10.78
CA ASP A 152 -6.84 19.63 -9.54
C ASP A 152 -6.62 18.51 -8.50
N VAL A 153 -5.42 18.43 -7.96
CA VAL A 153 -5.01 17.37 -7.03
C VAL A 153 -4.40 17.95 -5.77
N LYS A 154 -4.49 17.20 -4.68
CA LYS A 154 -3.81 17.51 -3.43
C LYS A 154 -2.54 16.65 -3.31
N LEU A 155 -1.43 17.32 -3.03
CA LEU A 155 -0.13 16.69 -2.86
C LEU A 155 0.16 16.46 -1.39
N PHE A 156 0.51 15.22 -1.04
CA PHE A 156 0.91 14.82 0.31
C PHE A 156 2.29 14.19 0.30
N SER A 157 3.00 14.33 1.41
CA SER A 157 4.23 13.59 1.70
C SER A 157 3.93 12.57 2.80
N LEU A 158 4.30 11.31 2.58
CA LEU A 158 4.32 10.27 3.59
C LEU A 158 5.78 9.89 3.85
N LYS A 159 6.19 9.94 5.10
CA LYS A 159 7.56 9.59 5.51
C LYS A 159 7.49 8.63 6.69
N SER A 160 8.42 7.66 6.73
CA SER A 160 8.61 6.84 7.92
C SER A 160 9.03 7.74 9.10
N GLU A 161 8.42 7.52 10.25
CA GLU A 161 8.85 8.16 11.51
C GLU A 161 10.17 7.58 12.02
N ASP A 162 10.55 6.38 11.59
CA ASP A 162 11.79 5.73 12.00
C ASP A 162 13.01 6.42 11.40
N MET A 163 13.64 7.27 12.21
CA MET A 163 14.84 8.03 11.85
C MET A 163 16.12 7.19 11.90
N SER A 164 16.07 5.96 12.41
CA SER A 164 17.23 5.04 12.43
C SER A 164 17.56 4.46 11.05
N ILE A 165 16.58 4.44 10.16
CA ILE A 165 16.79 4.01 8.78
C ILE A 165 17.52 5.11 8.01
N PRO A 166 18.65 4.83 7.32
CA PRO A 166 19.33 5.78 6.47
C PRO A 166 18.38 6.47 5.47
N LYS A 167 18.58 7.78 5.26
CA LYS A 167 17.66 8.62 4.47
C LYS A 167 17.41 8.09 3.05
N ASP A 168 18.40 7.45 2.44
CA ASP A 168 18.37 6.80 1.13
C ASP A 168 17.56 5.48 1.10
N LYS A 169 17.25 4.93 2.26
CA LYS A 169 16.47 3.69 2.43
C LYS A 169 15.08 3.92 3.03
N ARG A 170 14.73 5.17 3.31
CA ARG A 170 13.37 5.53 3.77
C ARG A 170 12.46 5.63 2.55
N LEU A 171 11.44 4.84 2.52
CA LEU A 171 10.32 4.99 1.58
C LEU A 171 9.38 6.08 2.09
#